data_0bf443be129e1177787025f02d201c0f
#
_entry.id   0bf443be129e1177787025f02d201c0f
#
_cell.length_a   1.000
_cell.length_b   1.000
_cell.length_c   1.000
_cell.angle_alpha   90.00
_cell.angle_beta   90.00
_cell.angle_gamma   90.00
#
_symmetry.space_group_name_H-M   'P 1'
#
loop_
_entity.id
_entity.type
_entity.pdbx_description
1 polymer ?
#
loop_
_entity_poly.entity_id
_entity_poly.type
_entity_poly.pdbx_seq_one_letter_code
_entity_poly.pdbx_strand_id
1 'polypeptide(L)'
;MISVPDNLPDDPVLLKQMLLESYAARACEQSAARVREQEVKEAYATHIDDLKEQIKLWRDRFFGRKSEQTVDPNTPQLAMFNEPESDPLLAVVDDADEEVVAPAKRRGKRKPLSADLPRVEVIHDLPEHELTCACGCRKHVIGEETSEQLDIVPMQIRVLKHVRKVYGCRGCETAPVTADKPAQLIEKSMASPSVLAMLLTTKYVDGLPLHRFESVLSRHGIEIPRETLARWVIQCSEHFQPLLNLMRDRLLESPVIHCDETRVQVLKEPDRDPTSQSWMWVQASGPPDRQVVLFDYTTSRAQEVPLRLLEGYRGYVMTDDYAGYNALALQPGIERLACMAHARRKFVDAQKVQPKGKTGRADVALAMINKLYGIERDLKEVSDEQRFIGRQERSLPILGQLKSWLDKTYSQVTPQSVLGKAVHYLANNWSRLERYVEAGHLPIDNNLAERAIKPFVIGRKAWLFSDTVNGASASAKIYSLVETAKVNGQEPYTWLRHVLERLPYASSVADYEALLPWNCSPEMPR
;
A
#
# COMPACT_ATOMS: atom_id res chain seq x y z
N MET A 1 34.92 -46.00 32.90
CA MET A 1 35.67 -47.11 33.61
C MET A 1 34.92 -47.35 34.89
N ILE A 2 34.36 -48.57 35.07
CA ILE A 2 33.72 -48.96 36.32
C ILE A 2 34.89 -49.39 37.21
N SER A 3 35.12 -48.65 38.30
CA SER A 3 36.10 -49.09 39.32
C SER A 3 35.59 -50.36 39.95
N VAL A 4 36.37 -51.41 39.82
CA VAL A 4 36.16 -52.70 40.61
C VAL A 4 36.38 -52.34 42.06
N PRO A 5 35.47 -52.68 42.98
CA PRO A 5 35.71 -52.50 44.42
C PRO A 5 36.93 -53.28 44.84
N ASP A 6 37.85 -52.64 45.55
CA ASP A 6 39.12 -53.28 46.01
C ASP A 6 38.91 -54.39 47.00
N ASN A 7 37.72 -54.62 47.58
CA ASN A 7 37.35 -55.73 48.45
C ASN A 7 36.04 -56.36 48.00
N LEU A 8 36.14 -57.49 47.31
CA LEU A 8 35.00 -58.39 47.06
C LEU A 8 34.76 -59.26 48.28
N PRO A 9 33.52 -59.43 48.75
CA PRO A 9 33.22 -60.32 49.88
C PRO A 9 33.45 -61.77 49.47
N ASP A 10 34.02 -62.56 50.39
CA ASP A 10 34.28 -64.00 50.19
C ASP A 10 33.02 -64.89 50.26
N ASP A 11 31.84 -64.26 50.52
CA ASP A 11 30.58 -64.99 50.59
C ASP A 11 29.95 -65.09 49.16
N PRO A 12 29.77 -66.32 48.62
CA PRO A 12 29.18 -66.52 47.27
C PRO A 12 27.77 -65.99 47.10
N VAL A 13 26.97 -65.85 48.16
CA VAL A 13 25.60 -65.35 48.13
C VAL A 13 25.62 -63.82 47.93
N LEU A 14 26.51 -63.18 48.68
CA LEU A 14 26.69 -61.73 48.61
C LEU A 14 27.27 -61.30 47.25
N LEU A 15 28.23 -62.06 46.72
CA LEU A 15 28.79 -61.86 45.37
C LEU A 15 27.74 -62.01 44.28
N LYS A 16 26.84 -62.97 44.36
CA LYS A 16 25.75 -63.18 43.42
C LYS A 16 24.74 -62.04 43.48
N GLN A 17 24.46 -61.54 44.67
CA GLN A 17 23.54 -60.37 44.83
C GLN A 17 24.15 -59.11 44.23
N MET A 18 25.42 -58.80 44.49
CA MET A 18 26.14 -57.66 43.89
C MET A 18 26.20 -57.75 42.35
N LEU A 19 26.40 -58.98 41.81
CA LEU A 19 26.35 -59.23 40.39
C LEU A 19 24.95 -58.92 39.79
N LEU A 20 23.89 -59.38 40.43
CA LEU A 20 22.50 -59.12 39.99
C LEU A 20 22.16 -57.64 40.06
N GLU A 21 22.56 -56.93 41.11
CA GLU A 21 22.40 -55.48 41.25
C GLU A 21 23.19 -54.73 40.18
N SER A 22 24.42 -55.12 39.86
CA SER A 22 25.25 -54.59 38.81
C SER A 22 24.60 -54.77 37.40
N TYR A 23 24.05 -55.98 37.14
CA TYR A 23 23.32 -56.26 35.89
C TYR A 23 22.04 -55.44 35.80
N ALA A 24 21.30 -55.31 36.90
CA ALA A 24 20.09 -54.46 36.93
C ALA A 24 20.42 -52.97 36.69
N ALA A 25 21.48 -52.48 37.34
CA ALA A 25 21.94 -51.10 37.12
C ALA A 25 22.36 -50.82 35.64
N ARG A 26 23.14 -51.79 35.06
CA ARG A 26 23.51 -51.68 33.62
C ARG A 26 22.30 -51.74 32.69
N ALA A 27 21.31 -52.60 32.96
CA ALA A 27 20.10 -52.68 32.18
C ALA A 27 19.28 -51.38 32.27
N CYS A 28 19.22 -50.77 33.46
CA CYS A 28 18.59 -49.46 33.67
C CYS A 28 19.32 -48.32 32.92
N GLU A 29 20.66 -48.28 33.01
CA GLU A 29 21.47 -47.30 32.24
C GLU A 29 21.31 -47.45 30.74
N GLN A 30 21.32 -48.70 30.22
CA GLN A 30 21.12 -48.95 28.79
C GLN A 30 19.70 -48.54 28.33
N SER A 31 18.69 -48.81 29.14
CA SER A 31 17.31 -48.38 28.81
C SER A 31 17.19 -46.85 28.82
N ALA A 32 17.75 -46.16 29.78
CA ALA A 32 17.79 -44.71 29.86
C ALA A 32 18.59 -44.06 28.69
N ALA A 33 19.70 -44.71 28.28
CA ALA A 33 20.47 -44.28 27.12
C ALA A 33 19.67 -44.42 25.81
N ARG A 34 18.93 -45.54 25.63
CA ARG A 34 18.05 -45.75 24.46
C ARG A 34 16.90 -44.71 24.40
N VAL A 35 16.29 -44.42 25.54
CA VAL A 35 15.23 -43.37 25.60
C VAL A 35 15.80 -42.03 25.19
N ARG A 36 16.94 -41.62 25.74
CA ARG A 36 17.60 -40.34 25.35
C ARG A 36 17.98 -40.30 23.86
N GLU A 37 18.52 -41.44 23.33
CA GLU A 37 18.84 -41.51 21.90
C GLU A 37 17.59 -41.39 21.03
N GLN A 38 16.47 -41.99 21.45
CA GLN A 38 15.19 -41.88 20.73
C GLN A 38 14.63 -40.45 20.77
N GLU A 39 14.66 -39.79 21.93
CA GLU A 39 14.25 -38.40 22.09
C GLU A 39 15.07 -37.46 21.20
N VAL A 40 16.39 -37.67 21.13
CA VAL A 40 17.28 -36.90 20.24
C VAL A 40 16.95 -37.15 18.77
N LYS A 41 16.70 -38.41 18.36
CA LYS A 41 16.30 -38.74 16.98
C LYS A 41 14.97 -38.08 16.59
N GLU A 42 13.99 -38.10 17.49
CA GLU A 42 12.68 -37.47 17.27
C GLU A 42 12.81 -35.94 17.18
N ALA A 43 13.63 -35.33 18.03
CA ALA A 43 13.91 -33.89 17.95
C ALA A 43 14.59 -33.50 16.62
N TYR A 44 15.57 -34.29 16.16
CA TYR A 44 16.19 -34.04 14.85
C TYR A 44 15.22 -34.25 13.67
N ALA A 45 14.38 -35.29 13.71
CA ALA A 45 13.38 -35.54 12.69
C ALA A 45 12.40 -34.34 12.56
N THR A 46 11.91 -33.86 13.71
CA THR A 46 11.05 -32.66 13.74
C THR A 46 11.73 -31.43 13.17
N HIS A 47 12.99 -31.21 13.55
CA HIS A 47 13.76 -30.05 13.03
C HIS A 47 14.02 -30.14 11.52
N ILE A 48 14.30 -31.34 11.00
CA ILE A 48 14.46 -31.58 9.55
C ILE A 48 13.15 -31.28 8.80
N ASP A 49 12.01 -31.68 9.35
CA ASP A 49 10.71 -31.42 8.71
C ASP A 49 10.35 -29.93 8.73
N ASP A 50 10.64 -29.21 9.81
CA ASP A 50 10.51 -27.75 9.88
C ASP A 50 11.38 -27.04 8.82
N LEU A 51 12.63 -27.50 8.64
CA LEU A 51 13.52 -26.95 7.61
C LEU A 51 13.00 -27.23 6.19
N LYS A 52 12.44 -28.43 5.91
CA LYS A 52 11.83 -28.76 4.63
C LYS A 52 10.62 -27.85 4.32
N GLU A 53 9.76 -27.59 5.32
CA GLU A 53 8.65 -26.65 5.18
C GLU A 53 9.14 -25.24 4.85
N GLN A 54 10.17 -24.76 5.54
CA GLN A 54 10.77 -23.45 5.26
C GLN A 54 11.36 -23.39 3.83
N ILE A 55 12.11 -24.40 3.41
CA ILE A 55 12.66 -24.50 2.05
C ILE A 55 11.54 -24.48 1.01
N LYS A 56 10.45 -25.23 1.22
CA LYS A 56 9.29 -25.25 0.33
C LYS A 56 8.66 -23.85 0.22
N LEU A 57 8.46 -23.15 1.35
CA LEU A 57 7.91 -21.80 1.37
C LEU A 57 8.84 -20.80 0.67
N TRP A 58 10.15 -20.88 0.88
CA TRP A 58 11.13 -20.05 0.19
C TRP A 58 11.13 -20.31 -1.31
N ARG A 59 11.09 -21.57 -1.72
CA ARG A 59 11.01 -21.96 -3.13
C ARG A 59 9.76 -21.38 -3.79
N ASP A 60 8.61 -21.46 -3.15
CA ASP A 60 7.37 -20.89 -3.65
C ASP A 60 7.42 -19.35 -3.73
N ARG A 61 8.08 -18.68 -2.79
CA ARG A 61 8.28 -17.22 -2.82
C ARG A 61 9.22 -16.76 -3.94
N PHE A 62 10.27 -17.52 -4.27
CA PHE A 62 11.27 -17.15 -5.28
C PHE A 62 10.91 -17.65 -6.68
N PHE A 63 10.36 -18.85 -6.80
CA PHE A 63 10.15 -19.54 -8.07
C PHE A 63 8.68 -19.88 -8.34
N GLY A 64 7.79 -19.71 -7.36
CA GLY A 64 6.36 -19.88 -7.56
C GLY A 64 5.83 -18.84 -8.55
N ARG A 65 4.76 -19.20 -9.29
CA ARG A 65 4.05 -18.24 -10.13
C ARG A 65 3.68 -17.02 -9.30
N LYS A 66 4.29 -15.88 -9.59
CA LYS A 66 3.97 -14.58 -8.97
C LYS A 66 2.64 -14.01 -9.49
N SER A 67 1.85 -14.83 -10.17
CA SER A 67 0.48 -14.51 -10.55
C SER A 67 -0.35 -14.48 -9.25
N GLU A 68 -0.72 -13.32 -8.81
CA GLU A 68 -1.76 -13.09 -7.81
C GLU A 68 -3.16 -13.42 -8.36
N GLN A 69 -3.22 -14.14 -9.46
CA GLN A 69 -4.42 -14.73 -10.06
C GLN A 69 -4.81 -16.02 -9.35
N THR A 70 -4.95 -15.99 -8.04
CA THR A 70 -6.01 -16.76 -7.40
C THR A 70 -7.17 -15.79 -7.30
N VAL A 71 -7.93 -15.70 -8.35
CA VAL A 71 -9.24 -15.10 -8.34
C VAL A 71 -10.11 -15.97 -7.44
N ASP A 72 -9.97 -15.78 -6.14
CA ASP A 72 -11.08 -15.98 -5.23
C ASP A 72 -12.01 -14.79 -5.47
N PRO A 73 -13.21 -14.98 -6.07
CA PRO A 73 -14.15 -13.88 -6.31
C PRO A 73 -14.56 -13.15 -5.02
N ASN A 74 -14.15 -13.66 -3.87
CA ASN A 74 -14.48 -13.17 -2.55
C ASN A 74 -13.35 -12.42 -1.85
N THR A 75 -12.17 -12.26 -2.45
CA THR A 75 -11.11 -11.40 -1.94
C THR A 75 -10.89 -10.24 -2.90
N PRO A 76 -11.28 -9.00 -2.57
CA PRO A 76 -10.88 -7.83 -3.33
C PRO A 76 -9.42 -7.50 -3.06
N GLN A 77 -8.51 -8.37 -3.47
CA GLN A 77 -7.14 -8.00 -3.68
C GLN A 77 -7.10 -7.37 -5.07
N LEU A 78 -7.06 -6.05 -5.08
CA LEU A 78 -6.97 -5.23 -6.28
C LEU A 78 -5.84 -5.75 -7.18
N ALA A 79 -6.20 -6.15 -8.39
CA ALA A 79 -5.30 -6.45 -9.49
C ALA A 79 -4.60 -5.15 -9.97
N MET A 80 -3.86 -4.46 -9.08
CA MET A 80 -3.15 -3.21 -9.39
C MET A 80 -1.77 -3.43 -10.01
N PHE A 81 -1.36 -4.68 -10.25
CA PHE A 81 -0.04 -5.02 -10.78
C PHE A 81 -0.07 -5.93 -12.03
N ASN A 82 -1.25 -6.29 -12.53
CA ASN A 82 -1.39 -6.93 -13.80
C ASN A 82 -1.73 -5.88 -14.86
N GLU A 83 -0.72 -5.35 -15.52
CA GLU A 83 -0.92 -5.02 -16.93
C GLU A 83 -1.28 -6.34 -17.61
N PRO A 84 -2.47 -6.47 -18.22
CA PRO A 84 -2.76 -7.62 -19.03
C PRO A 84 -1.87 -7.54 -20.27
N GLU A 85 -0.71 -8.16 -20.20
CA GLU A 85 0.03 -8.54 -21.39
C GLU A 85 -0.81 -9.63 -22.04
N SER A 86 -1.82 -9.22 -22.78
CA SER A 86 -2.53 -10.10 -23.70
C SER A 86 -1.52 -10.46 -24.77
N ASP A 87 -1.05 -11.71 -24.72
CA ASP A 87 -0.21 -12.26 -25.75
C ASP A 87 -0.97 -12.19 -27.09
N PRO A 88 -0.51 -11.41 -28.09
CA PRO A 88 -1.21 -11.29 -29.37
C PRO A 88 -1.26 -12.63 -30.15
N LEU A 89 -0.49 -13.64 -29.73
CA LEU A 89 -0.42 -14.96 -30.36
C LEU A 89 -1.54 -15.91 -29.96
N LEU A 90 -2.37 -15.59 -28.96
CA LEU A 90 -3.54 -16.40 -28.58
C LEU A 90 -4.84 -15.99 -29.30
N ALA A 91 -4.78 -15.03 -30.22
CA ALA A 91 -5.93 -14.58 -31.00
C ALA A 91 -6.02 -15.22 -32.40
N VAL A 92 -5.12 -16.11 -32.75
CA VAL A 92 -5.09 -16.76 -34.08
C VAL A 92 -4.83 -18.26 -33.95
N VAL A 93 -5.76 -19.00 -33.40
CA VAL A 93 -6.03 -20.44 -33.74
C VAL A 93 -7.45 -20.73 -33.29
N ASP A 94 -8.40 -20.56 -34.17
CA ASP A 94 -9.63 -21.33 -34.16
C ASP A 94 -10.24 -21.27 -35.56
N ASP A 95 -9.93 -22.29 -36.34
CA ASP A 95 -10.79 -22.86 -37.33
C ASP A 95 -10.39 -24.33 -37.54
N ALA A 96 -11.05 -25.21 -36.81
CA ALA A 96 -11.47 -26.55 -37.29
C ALA A 96 -12.16 -27.32 -36.14
N ASP A 97 -13.47 -27.48 -36.33
CA ASP A 97 -14.32 -28.63 -35.94
C ASP A 97 -14.36 -29.11 -34.48
N GLU A 98 -15.44 -28.77 -33.74
CA GLU A 98 -16.48 -29.71 -33.31
C GLU A 98 -17.55 -29.01 -32.46
N GLU A 99 -18.82 -29.29 -32.75
CA GLU A 99 -20.03 -28.81 -32.10
C GLU A 99 -20.11 -29.20 -30.63
N VAL A 100 -20.07 -28.20 -29.73
CA VAL A 100 -20.82 -28.24 -28.48
C VAL A 100 -21.37 -26.84 -28.21
N VAL A 101 -22.68 -26.70 -28.29
CA VAL A 101 -23.43 -25.47 -28.08
C VAL A 101 -23.30 -25.04 -26.59
N ALA A 102 -22.43 -24.10 -26.30
CA ALA A 102 -22.43 -23.32 -25.06
C ALA A 102 -23.01 -21.92 -25.36
N PRO A 103 -23.81 -21.32 -24.44
CA PRO A 103 -24.48 -20.06 -24.74
C PRO A 103 -23.44 -18.94 -24.93
N ALA A 104 -23.51 -18.29 -26.08
CA ALA A 104 -22.65 -17.18 -26.48
C ALA A 104 -22.64 -16.08 -25.38
N LYS A 105 -21.50 -15.86 -24.74
CA LYS A 105 -21.26 -14.68 -23.93
C LYS A 105 -21.45 -13.44 -24.82
N ARG A 106 -22.53 -12.68 -24.61
CA ARG A 106 -22.73 -11.39 -25.26
C ARG A 106 -21.52 -10.52 -24.97
N ARG A 107 -20.76 -10.13 -26.02
CA ARG A 107 -19.71 -9.10 -25.91
C ARG A 107 -20.36 -7.87 -25.29
N GLY A 108 -19.86 -7.43 -24.12
CA GLY A 108 -20.34 -6.22 -23.48
C GLY A 108 -20.20 -5.05 -24.43
N LYS A 109 -21.24 -4.23 -24.59
CA LYS A 109 -21.17 -2.99 -25.37
C LYS A 109 -20.04 -2.14 -24.80
N ARG A 110 -19.18 -1.57 -25.66
CA ARG A 110 -18.19 -0.56 -25.26
C ARG A 110 -18.89 0.53 -24.45
N LYS A 111 -18.31 0.92 -23.30
CA LYS A 111 -18.80 2.12 -22.60
C LYS A 111 -18.63 3.32 -23.54
N PRO A 112 -19.64 4.20 -23.65
CA PRO A 112 -19.50 5.42 -24.43
C PRO A 112 -18.37 6.28 -23.87
N LEU A 113 -17.72 7.07 -24.72
CA LEU A 113 -16.74 8.07 -24.32
C LEU A 113 -17.43 9.15 -23.49
N SER A 114 -16.67 9.76 -22.52
CA SER A 114 -17.24 10.80 -21.65
C SER A 114 -17.83 11.94 -22.47
N ALA A 115 -19.00 12.42 -22.06
CA ALA A 115 -19.67 13.56 -22.69
C ALA A 115 -18.87 14.86 -22.52
N ASP A 116 -18.01 14.97 -21.50
CA ASP A 116 -17.21 16.16 -21.19
C ASP A 116 -16.02 16.35 -22.14
N LEU A 117 -15.65 15.30 -22.90
CA LEU A 117 -14.57 15.43 -23.88
C LEU A 117 -15.03 16.27 -25.08
N PRO A 118 -14.21 17.25 -25.52
CA PRO A 118 -14.51 18.01 -26.72
C PRO A 118 -14.55 17.09 -27.94
N ARG A 119 -15.55 17.30 -28.81
CA ARG A 119 -15.70 16.56 -30.06
C ARG A 119 -15.33 17.44 -31.23
N VAL A 120 -14.40 16.96 -32.04
CA VAL A 120 -14.01 17.60 -33.28
C VAL A 120 -14.62 16.77 -34.40
N GLU A 121 -15.52 17.36 -35.16
CA GLU A 121 -16.15 16.70 -36.31
C GLU A 121 -15.17 16.65 -37.49
N VAL A 122 -14.96 15.44 -38.00
CA VAL A 122 -14.19 15.20 -39.23
C VAL A 122 -15.16 14.64 -40.26
N ILE A 123 -15.53 15.50 -41.21
CA ILE A 123 -16.50 15.17 -42.27
C ILE A 123 -15.76 14.41 -43.38
N HIS A 124 -16.24 13.24 -43.71
CA HIS A 124 -15.80 12.46 -44.86
C HIS A 124 -16.88 12.53 -45.92
N ASP A 125 -16.55 13.08 -47.09
CA ASP A 125 -17.48 13.18 -48.20
C ASP A 125 -16.97 12.36 -49.42
N LEU A 126 -17.88 12.00 -50.28
CA LEU A 126 -17.52 11.30 -51.51
C LEU A 126 -16.80 12.27 -52.46
N PRO A 127 -15.75 11.81 -53.15
CA PRO A 127 -15.11 12.63 -54.19
C PRO A 127 -16.09 12.95 -55.32
N GLU A 128 -15.94 14.12 -55.98
CA GLU A 128 -16.90 14.62 -56.98
C GLU A 128 -17.23 13.61 -58.09
N HIS A 129 -16.27 12.78 -58.52
CA HIS A 129 -16.47 11.79 -59.58
C HIS A 129 -17.40 10.63 -59.14
N GLU A 130 -17.55 10.40 -57.82
CA GLU A 130 -18.44 9.37 -57.28
C GLU A 130 -19.84 9.90 -56.96
N LEU A 131 -20.04 11.24 -57.01
CA LEU A 131 -21.35 11.86 -56.77
C LEU A 131 -22.32 11.71 -57.92
N THR A 132 -21.89 11.19 -59.07
CA THR A 132 -22.77 10.89 -60.21
C THR A 132 -23.18 9.42 -60.23
N CYS A 133 -24.48 9.16 -60.26
CA CYS A 133 -25.00 7.80 -60.35
C CYS A 133 -24.86 7.28 -61.81
N ALA A 134 -24.83 5.96 -61.99
CA ALA A 134 -24.82 5.31 -63.32
C ALA A 134 -26.00 5.74 -64.23
N CYS A 135 -27.09 6.25 -63.67
CA CYS A 135 -28.21 6.80 -64.39
C CYS A 135 -28.03 8.27 -64.84
N GLY A 136 -26.86 8.90 -64.52
CA GLY A 136 -26.56 10.29 -64.86
C GLY A 136 -27.07 11.34 -63.84
N CYS A 137 -27.78 10.94 -62.80
CA CYS A 137 -28.28 11.83 -61.78
C CYS A 137 -27.25 12.09 -60.69
N ARG A 138 -27.23 13.32 -60.11
CA ARG A 138 -26.37 13.62 -58.95
C ARG A 138 -26.94 13.01 -57.67
N LYS A 139 -26.12 12.27 -56.94
CA LYS A 139 -26.46 11.73 -55.60
C LYS A 139 -26.61 12.85 -54.62
N HIS A 140 -27.47 12.68 -53.61
CA HIS A 140 -27.66 13.59 -52.49
C HIS A 140 -27.52 12.83 -51.18
N VAL A 141 -27.15 13.52 -50.10
CA VAL A 141 -26.99 12.95 -48.77
C VAL A 141 -28.36 12.51 -48.26
N ILE A 142 -28.50 11.25 -47.86
CA ILE A 142 -29.71 10.66 -47.28
C ILE A 142 -29.59 10.29 -45.79
N GLY A 143 -28.38 10.36 -45.25
CA GLY A 143 -28.11 10.03 -43.83
C GLY A 143 -26.62 10.15 -43.51
N GLU A 144 -26.31 10.06 -42.25
CA GLU A 144 -24.96 10.11 -41.71
C GLU A 144 -24.70 8.90 -40.81
N GLU A 145 -23.54 8.25 -40.97
CA GLU A 145 -23.04 7.25 -40.05
C GLU A 145 -21.92 7.88 -39.21
N THR A 146 -22.08 7.89 -37.90
CA THR A 146 -21.10 8.46 -36.98
C THR A 146 -20.34 7.39 -36.21
N SER A 147 -19.03 7.58 -36.08
CA SER A 147 -18.16 6.76 -35.21
C SER A 147 -17.24 7.67 -34.42
N GLU A 148 -16.96 7.32 -33.15
CA GLU A 148 -16.09 8.10 -32.30
C GLU A 148 -14.74 7.39 -32.13
N GLN A 149 -13.64 8.15 -32.25
CA GLN A 149 -12.27 7.74 -31.95
C GLN A 149 -11.66 8.71 -30.93
N LEU A 150 -10.82 8.20 -30.02
CA LEU A 150 -10.01 9.04 -29.16
C LEU A 150 -8.83 9.58 -29.95
N ASP A 151 -8.68 10.92 -29.92
CA ASP A 151 -7.49 11.63 -30.40
C ASP A 151 -6.76 12.25 -29.22
N ILE A 152 -5.41 12.19 -29.21
CA ILE A 152 -4.57 12.75 -28.18
C ILE A 152 -3.67 13.80 -28.79
N VAL A 153 -3.91 15.05 -28.43
CA VAL A 153 -2.97 16.14 -28.76
C VAL A 153 -1.81 16.06 -27.75
N PRO A 154 -0.55 15.93 -28.18
CA PRO A 154 0.59 15.94 -27.29
C PRO A 154 0.67 17.19 -26.41
N MET A 155 1.36 17.09 -25.26
CA MET A 155 1.54 18.17 -24.30
C MET A 155 1.95 19.49 -25.00
N GLN A 156 1.15 20.55 -24.83
CA GLN A 156 1.46 21.88 -25.34
C GLN A 156 2.24 22.68 -24.31
N ILE A 157 3.45 23.11 -24.68
CA ILE A 157 4.29 23.98 -23.85
C ILE A 157 4.32 25.37 -24.48
N ARG A 158 4.06 26.39 -23.65
CA ARG A 158 4.07 27.79 -24.09
C ARG A 158 4.80 28.69 -23.11
N VAL A 159 5.38 29.78 -23.58
CA VAL A 159 6.02 30.79 -22.76
C VAL A 159 5.02 31.87 -22.39
N LEU A 160 4.85 32.15 -21.11
CA LEU A 160 4.09 33.28 -20.61
C LEU A 160 5.01 34.49 -20.53
N LYS A 161 4.86 35.46 -21.45
CA LYS A 161 5.60 36.71 -21.46
C LYS A 161 4.89 37.74 -20.61
N HIS A 162 5.32 37.99 -19.39
CA HIS A 162 4.78 39.04 -18.53
C HIS A 162 5.34 40.39 -18.92
N VAL A 163 4.47 41.28 -19.40
CA VAL A 163 4.81 42.67 -19.78
C VAL A 163 4.29 43.60 -18.69
N ARG A 164 5.20 44.19 -17.91
CA ARG A 164 4.90 45.18 -16.87
C ARG A 164 5.09 46.57 -17.44
N LYS A 165 4.04 47.34 -17.53
CA LYS A 165 4.12 48.74 -17.99
C LYS A 165 4.68 49.59 -16.87
N VAL A 166 5.57 50.52 -17.24
CA VAL A 166 6.16 51.51 -16.34
C VAL A 166 5.54 52.87 -16.65
N TYR A 167 5.02 53.50 -15.62
CA TYR A 167 4.32 54.80 -15.74
C TYR A 167 5.16 55.88 -15.09
N GLY A 168 5.38 56.97 -15.80
CA GLY A 168 6.04 58.17 -15.27
C GLY A 168 5.14 59.39 -15.41
N CYS A 169 5.22 60.32 -14.48
CA CYS A 169 4.52 61.59 -14.57
C CYS A 169 5.39 62.62 -15.32
N ARG A 170 4.83 63.32 -16.31
CA ARG A 170 5.54 64.38 -17.03
C ARG A 170 5.51 65.73 -16.31
N GLY A 171 4.66 65.87 -15.28
CA GLY A 171 4.45 67.12 -14.54
C GLY A 171 5.14 67.17 -13.17
N CYS A 172 5.75 66.11 -12.70
CA CYS A 172 6.46 66.06 -11.43
C CYS A 172 7.65 65.12 -11.49
N GLU A 173 8.64 65.31 -10.59
CA GLU A 173 9.85 64.49 -10.50
C GLU A 173 9.67 63.18 -9.68
N THR A 174 8.43 62.68 -9.55
CA THR A 174 8.19 61.42 -8.84
C THR A 174 8.78 60.23 -9.59
N ALA A 175 9.35 59.26 -8.85
CA ALA A 175 9.93 58.04 -9.41
C ALA A 175 8.88 57.26 -10.23
N PRO A 176 9.29 56.68 -11.39
CA PRO A 176 8.38 55.86 -12.20
C PRO A 176 7.80 54.68 -11.39
N VAL A 177 6.54 54.38 -11.60
CA VAL A 177 5.83 53.26 -10.97
C VAL A 177 5.65 52.16 -12.00
N THR A 178 6.10 50.96 -11.65
CA THR A 178 5.94 49.76 -12.50
C THR A 178 4.73 48.96 -12.01
N ALA A 179 3.89 48.53 -12.94
CA ALA A 179 2.73 47.70 -12.64
C ALA A 179 3.16 46.41 -11.91
N ASP A 180 2.37 45.95 -10.95
CA ASP A 180 2.66 44.76 -10.15
C ASP A 180 2.60 43.50 -11.03
N LYS A 181 3.37 42.49 -10.58
CA LYS A 181 3.32 41.14 -11.13
C LYS A 181 2.59 40.23 -10.14
N PRO A 182 1.77 39.29 -10.59
CA PRO A 182 1.19 38.29 -9.72
C PRO A 182 2.24 37.60 -8.86
N ALA A 183 1.93 37.35 -7.59
CA ALA A 183 2.81 36.63 -6.68
C ALA A 183 3.13 35.23 -7.23
N GLN A 184 4.37 34.79 -7.04
CA GLN A 184 4.84 33.48 -7.46
C GLN A 184 5.29 32.71 -6.24
N LEU A 185 4.98 31.41 -6.18
CA LEU A 185 5.40 30.56 -5.07
C LEU A 185 6.94 30.51 -4.93
N ILE A 186 7.61 30.37 -6.05
CA ILE A 186 9.08 30.39 -6.12
C ILE A 186 9.49 31.70 -6.83
N GLU A 187 10.00 32.64 -6.07
CA GLU A 187 10.45 33.93 -6.60
C GLU A 187 11.50 33.77 -7.70
N LYS A 188 11.40 34.60 -8.74
CA LYS A 188 12.32 34.61 -9.88
C LYS A 188 12.45 33.28 -10.65
N SER A 189 11.59 32.30 -10.37
CA SER A 189 11.54 31.05 -11.12
C SER A 189 10.91 31.23 -12.48
N MET A 190 11.39 30.46 -13.47
CA MET A 190 10.72 30.33 -14.77
C MET A 190 9.49 29.40 -14.72
N ALA A 191 9.34 28.62 -13.65
CA ALA A 191 8.22 27.68 -13.49
C ALA A 191 6.94 28.40 -13.12
N SER A 192 5.91 28.29 -13.96
CA SER A 192 4.54 28.69 -13.63
C SER A 192 3.89 27.66 -12.69
N PRO A 193 2.77 27.96 -12.03
CA PRO A 193 2.03 26.99 -11.24
C PRO A 193 1.68 25.70 -12.01
N SER A 194 1.36 25.81 -13.31
CA SER A 194 1.06 24.64 -14.14
C SER A 194 2.30 23.74 -14.38
N VAL A 195 3.49 24.33 -14.55
CA VAL A 195 4.74 23.54 -14.68
C VAL A 195 5.07 22.85 -13.37
N LEU A 196 4.92 23.53 -12.23
CA LEU A 196 5.13 22.94 -10.92
C LEU A 196 4.13 21.81 -10.64
N ALA A 197 2.86 22.02 -10.91
CA ALA A 197 1.82 20.99 -10.76
C ALA A 197 2.14 19.77 -11.63
N MET A 198 2.52 19.97 -12.90
CA MET A 198 2.89 18.90 -13.83
C MET A 198 4.13 18.11 -13.32
N LEU A 199 5.16 18.81 -12.86
CA LEU A 199 6.36 18.20 -12.26
C LEU A 199 6.01 17.30 -11.07
N LEU A 200 5.19 17.81 -10.14
CA LEU A 200 4.80 17.10 -8.94
C LEU A 200 3.92 15.88 -9.28
N THR A 201 2.95 16.03 -10.17
CA THR A 201 2.06 14.94 -10.60
C THR A 201 2.85 13.85 -11.33
N THR A 202 3.63 14.22 -12.32
CA THR A 202 4.45 13.27 -13.10
C THR A 202 5.37 12.44 -12.19
N LYS A 203 5.98 13.07 -11.17
CA LYS A 203 6.87 12.34 -10.26
C LYS A 203 6.12 11.49 -9.23
N TYR A 204 5.08 12.01 -8.60
CA TYR A 204 4.48 11.43 -7.41
C TYR A 204 3.18 10.65 -7.66
N VAL A 205 2.49 10.91 -8.78
CA VAL A 205 1.32 10.14 -9.22
C VAL A 205 1.71 9.13 -10.28
N ASP A 206 2.41 9.59 -11.35
CA ASP A 206 2.78 8.74 -12.49
C ASP A 206 4.06 7.93 -12.23
N GLY A 207 4.80 8.25 -11.13
CA GLY A 207 6.02 7.54 -10.73
C GLY A 207 7.23 7.77 -11.64
N LEU A 208 7.21 8.83 -12.49
CA LEU A 208 8.29 9.11 -13.43
C LEU A 208 9.48 9.77 -12.71
N PRO A 209 10.70 9.19 -12.76
CA PRO A 209 11.89 9.82 -12.20
C PRO A 209 12.25 11.15 -12.89
N LEU A 210 12.86 12.08 -12.15
CA LEU A 210 13.21 13.42 -12.67
C LEU A 210 14.06 13.38 -13.93
N HIS A 211 15.02 12.44 -14.03
CA HIS A 211 15.88 12.30 -15.22
C HIS A 211 15.07 11.90 -16.47
N ARG A 212 13.98 11.13 -16.32
CA ARG A 212 13.10 10.81 -17.43
C ARG A 212 12.20 11.99 -17.79
N PHE A 213 11.75 12.76 -16.80
CA PHE A 213 10.98 13.97 -17.05
C PHE A 213 11.81 15.04 -17.76
N GLU A 214 13.09 15.22 -17.37
CA GLU A 214 14.07 16.02 -18.11
C GLU A 214 14.15 15.59 -19.59
N SER A 215 14.25 14.29 -19.86
CA SER A 215 14.24 13.75 -21.23
C SER A 215 12.92 13.99 -21.97
N VAL A 216 11.76 13.98 -21.27
CA VAL A 216 10.47 14.35 -21.87
C VAL A 216 10.48 15.81 -22.29
N LEU A 217 10.92 16.73 -21.42
CA LEU A 217 11.01 18.15 -21.72
C LEU A 217 11.98 18.44 -22.89
N SER A 218 13.13 17.79 -22.92
CA SER A 218 14.14 17.93 -23.99
C SER A 218 13.57 17.56 -25.37
N ARG A 219 12.73 16.51 -25.45
CA ARG A 219 12.04 16.16 -26.72
C ARG A 219 11.09 17.26 -27.22
N HIS A 220 10.66 18.15 -26.34
CA HIS A 220 9.85 19.33 -26.68
C HIS A 220 10.70 20.61 -26.81
N GLY A 221 12.04 20.48 -26.89
CA GLY A 221 12.95 21.62 -27.02
C GLY A 221 13.16 22.44 -25.75
N ILE A 222 12.85 21.86 -24.58
CA ILE A 222 13.00 22.53 -23.28
C ILE A 222 14.14 21.89 -22.50
N GLU A 223 15.20 22.64 -22.26
CA GLU A 223 16.36 22.20 -21.51
C GLU A 223 16.28 22.71 -20.05
N ILE A 224 15.84 21.84 -19.14
CA ILE A 224 15.80 22.10 -17.69
C ILE A 224 16.54 20.97 -16.99
N PRO A 225 17.70 21.24 -16.37
CA PRO A 225 18.47 20.23 -15.67
C PRO A 225 17.69 19.60 -14.50
N ARG A 226 17.86 18.30 -14.28
CA ARG A 226 17.19 17.56 -13.19
C ARG A 226 17.46 18.16 -11.80
N GLU A 227 18.61 18.81 -11.59
CA GLU A 227 18.94 19.51 -10.35
C GLU A 227 18.01 20.70 -10.12
N THR A 228 17.61 21.40 -11.17
CA THR A 228 16.63 22.50 -11.12
C THR A 228 15.23 21.95 -10.81
N LEU A 229 14.84 20.86 -11.47
CA LEU A 229 13.58 20.15 -11.17
C LEU A 229 13.52 19.69 -9.70
N ALA A 230 14.61 19.09 -9.20
CA ALA A 230 14.70 18.65 -7.80
C ALA A 230 14.62 19.82 -6.83
N ARG A 231 15.26 20.95 -7.13
CA ARG A 231 15.19 22.17 -6.32
C ARG A 231 13.77 22.72 -6.25
N TRP A 232 13.06 22.76 -7.37
CA TRP A 232 11.65 23.20 -7.39
C TRP A 232 10.75 22.29 -6.55
N VAL A 233 10.98 20.96 -6.59
CA VAL A 233 10.25 19.99 -5.73
C VAL A 233 10.46 20.31 -4.26
N ILE A 234 11.72 20.54 -3.84
CA ILE A 234 12.07 20.84 -2.45
C ILE A 234 11.44 22.17 -2.03
N GLN A 235 11.61 23.24 -2.82
CA GLN A 235 11.03 24.55 -2.54
C GLN A 235 9.49 24.50 -2.43
N CYS A 236 8.82 23.83 -3.36
CA CYS A 236 7.36 23.64 -3.25
C CYS A 236 6.98 22.97 -1.94
N SER A 237 7.72 21.93 -1.52
CA SER A 237 7.42 21.18 -0.30
C SER A 237 7.51 22.02 0.97
N GLU A 238 8.36 23.02 0.99
CA GLU A 238 8.51 23.95 2.13
C GLU A 238 7.28 24.85 2.27
N HIS A 239 6.77 25.37 1.16
CA HIS A 239 5.58 26.22 1.13
C HIS A 239 4.29 25.48 1.50
N PHE A 240 4.24 24.17 1.35
CA PHE A 240 3.07 23.36 1.72
C PHE A 240 2.95 23.06 3.21
N GLN A 241 3.93 23.45 4.04
CA GLN A 241 3.93 23.12 5.47
C GLN A 241 2.66 23.54 6.22
N PRO A 242 2.05 24.71 6.01
CA PRO A 242 0.79 25.08 6.67
C PRO A 242 -0.36 24.11 6.36
N LEU A 243 -0.50 23.65 5.12
CA LEU A 243 -1.52 22.67 4.74
C LEU A 243 -1.29 21.32 5.43
N LEU A 244 -0.03 20.89 5.51
CA LEU A 244 0.33 19.64 6.20
C LEU A 244 0.06 19.72 7.70
N ASN A 245 0.25 20.88 8.33
CA ASN A 245 -0.10 21.07 9.73
C ASN A 245 -1.61 20.92 9.95
N LEU A 246 -2.43 21.58 9.14
CA LEU A 246 -3.90 21.43 9.21
C LEU A 246 -4.37 19.99 8.94
N MET A 247 -3.73 19.29 7.99
CA MET A 247 -4.00 17.87 7.76
C MET A 247 -3.60 17.02 8.98
N ARG A 248 -2.48 17.35 9.65
CA ARG A 248 -2.04 16.68 10.88
C ARG A 248 -3.03 16.87 12.02
N ASP A 249 -3.50 18.09 12.24
CA ASP A 249 -4.51 18.39 13.25
C ASP A 249 -5.77 17.55 12.98
N ARG A 250 -6.22 17.52 11.74
CA ARG A 250 -7.38 16.71 11.34
C ARG A 250 -7.17 15.20 11.50
N LEU A 251 -5.96 14.70 11.23
CA LEU A 251 -5.60 13.31 11.46
C LEU A 251 -5.75 12.94 12.95
N LEU A 252 -5.24 13.78 13.84
CA LEU A 252 -5.24 13.54 15.29
C LEU A 252 -6.64 13.64 15.93
N GLU A 253 -7.62 14.24 15.25
CA GLU A 253 -9.03 14.24 15.66
C GLU A 253 -9.77 12.93 15.31
N SER A 254 -9.17 12.08 14.51
CA SER A 254 -9.83 10.87 14.02
C SER A 254 -9.93 9.80 15.11
N PRO A 255 -11.04 9.05 15.18
CA PRO A 255 -11.20 8.00 16.18
C PRO A 255 -10.26 6.81 15.96
N VAL A 256 -9.80 6.60 14.74
CA VAL A 256 -8.87 5.52 14.37
C VAL A 256 -7.81 6.06 13.42
N ILE A 257 -6.54 5.80 13.73
CA ILE A 257 -5.41 6.06 12.82
C ILE A 257 -4.78 4.74 12.43
N HIS A 258 -4.60 4.54 11.13
CA HIS A 258 -3.89 3.42 10.54
C HIS A 258 -2.44 3.80 10.31
N CYS A 259 -1.49 2.98 10.77
CA CYS A 259 -0.06 3.24 10.60
C CYS A 259 0.64 2.07 9.91
N ASP A 260 1.60 2.40 9.05
CA ASP A 260 2.50 1.45 8.40
C ASP A 260 3.82 2.15 8.07
N GLU A 261 4.88 1.41 7.77
CA GLU A 261 6.15 1.99 7.36
C GLU A 261 6.86 1.12 6.32
N THR A 262 7.67 1.77 5.50
CA THR A 262 8.49 1.11 4.50
C THR A 262 9.89 1.68 4.45
N ARG A 263 10.83 0.89 3.97
CA ARG A 263 12.24 1.30 3.84
C ARG A 263 12.40 2.35 2.74
N VAL A 264 13.33 3.28 2.97
CA VAL A 264 13.83 4.20 1.95
C VAL A 264 15.34 4.33 2.12
N GLN A 265 16.07 4.40 1.01
CA GLN A 265 17.50 4.68 1.02
C GLN A 265 17.71 6.16 0.72
N VAL A 266 18.59 6.81 1.50
CA VAL A 266 19.00 8.20 1.29
C VAL A 266 20.53 8.23 1.26
N LEU A 267 21.12 8.75 0.18
CA LEU A 267 22.55 8.63 -0.04
C LEU A 267 23.41 9.58 0.82
N LYS A 268 22.88 10.78 1.06
CA LYS A 268 23.61 11.85 1.78
C LYS A 268 22.90 12.20 3.08
N GLU A 269 22.82 11.22 3.99
CA GLU A 269 22.42 11.46 5.39
C GLU A 269 23.66 11.84 6.20
N PRO A 270 23.57 12.91 7.03
CA PRO A 270 24.68 13.25 7.92
C PRO A 270 25.04 12.07 8.84
N ASP A 271 26.33 11.82 9.00
CA ASP A 271 26.91 10.81 9.91
C ASP A 271 26.39 9.36 9.67
N ARG A 272 25.92 9.04 8.46
CA ARG A 272 25.43 7.71 8.10
C ARG A 272 25.99 7.23 6.76
N ASP A 273 26.24 5.92 6.67
CA ASP A 273 26.65 5.27 5.44
C ASP A 273 25.54 5.34 4.37
N PRO A 274 25.85 5.59 3.07
CA PRO A 274 24.86 5.62 1.99
C PRO A 274 24.02 4.34 1.84
N THR A 275 24.51 3.20 2.35
CA THR A 275 23.78 1.93 2.36
C THR A 275 22.83 1.79 3.55
N SER A 276 22.84 2.72 4.50
CA SER A 276 21.96 2.75 5.66
C SER A 276 20.51 2.80 5.25
N GLN A 277 19.67 2.11 6.02
CA GLN A 277 18.23 2.10 5.80
C GLN A 277 17.56 3.17 6.64
N SER A 278 16.78 4.01 5.97
CA SER A 278 15.86 4.97 6.57
C SER A 278 14.41 4.56 6.28
N TRP A 279 13.44 5.29 6.79
CA TRP A 279 12.06 4.84 6.83
C TRP A 279 11.11 5.93 6.36
N MET A 280 10.12 5.52 5.61
CA MET A 280 8.95 6.31 5.26
C MET A 280 7.77 5.73 6.02
N TRP A 281 7.21 6.51 6.91
CA TRP A 281 6.04 6.20 7.71
C TRP A 281 4.81 6.74 7.00
N VAL A 282 3.69 6.03 7.10
CA VAL A 282 2.39 6.51 6.65
C VAL A 282 1.39 6.44 7.80
N GLN A 283 0.59 7.48 7.92
CA GLN A 283 -0.56 7.54 8.80
C GLN A 283 -1.78 7.87 7.94
N ALA A 284 -2.83 7.08 8.06
CA ALA A 284 -4.05 7.27 7.31
C ALA A 284 -5.27 7.18 8.22
N SER A 285 -6.25 8.04 8.01
CA SER A 285 -7.44 8.09 8.85
C SER A 285 -8.63 8.71 8.12
N GLY A 286 -9.75 8.72 8.80
CA GLY A 286 -10.88 9.60 8.54
C GLY A 286 -12.03 8.95 7.81
N PRO A 287 -13.21 9.58 7.91
CA PRO A 287 -14.38 9.19 7.14
C PRO A 287 -14.14 9.41 5.64
N PRO A 288 -14.94 8.77 4.77
CA PRO A 288 -14.74 8.80 3.31
C PRO A 288 -14.70 10.18 2.67
N ASP A 289 -15.31 11.20 3.30
CA ASP A 289 -15.42 12.57 2.80
C ASP A 289 -14.28 13.52 3.26
N ARG A 290 -13.45 13.10 4.22
CA ARG A 290 -12.35 13.89 4.80
C ARG A 290 -11.18 13.02 5.21
N GLN A 291 -10.79 12.10 4.36
CA GLN A 291 -9.66 11.23 4.63
C GLN A 291 -8.34 12.00 4.57
N VAL A 292 -7.43 11.65 5.45
CA VAL A 292 -6.07 12.20 5.51
C VAL A 292 -5.07 11.06 5.37
N VAL A 293 -4.08 11.26 4.52
CA VAL A 293 -2.92 10.38 4.36
C VAL A 293 -1.67 11.22 4.55
N LEU A 294 -0.91 10.96 5.60
CA LEU A 294 0.36 11.66 5.86
C LEU A 294 1.53 10.71 5.77
N PHE A 295 2.61 11.19 5.18
CA PHE A 295 3.90 10.52 5.13
C PHE A 295 4.93 11.32 5.92
N ASP A 296 5.78 10.60 6.67
CA ASP A 296 6.89 11.16 7.41
C ASP A 296 8.16 10.37 7.13
N TYR A 297 9.23 11.09 6.78
CA TYR A 297 10.55 10.52 6.63
C TYR A 297 11.30 10.53 7.97
N THR A 298 11.96 9.41 8.30
CA THR A 298 12.84 9.32 9.47
C THR A 298 14.04 8.41 9.21
N THR A 299 15.13 8.65 9.93
CA THR A 299 16.33 7.81 9.89
C THR A 299 16.22 6.53 10.73
N SER A 300 15.20 6.43 11.57
CA SER A 300 15.00 5.34 12.54
C SER A 300 13.63 4.68 12.39
N ARG A 301 13.55 3.40 12.77
CA ARG A 301 12.31 2.66 12.96
C ARG A 301 11.99 2.46 14.45
N ALA A 302 12.78 3.04 15.34
CA ALA A 302 12.63 2.85 16.78
C ALA A 302 11.29 3.37 17.32
N GLN A 303 10.91 2.91 18.50
CA GLN A 303 9.60 3.19 19.12
C GLN A 303 9.32 4.67 19.40
N GLU A 304 10.38 5.49 19.48
CA GLU A 304 10.25 6.94 19.67
C GLU A 304 9.59 7.62 18.47
N VAL A 305 9.69 7.03 17.28
CA VAL A 305 9.12 7.61 16.06
C VAL A 305 7.58 7.58 16.12
N PRO A 306 6.90 6.43 16.25
CA PRO A 306 5.45 6.43 16.34
C PRO A 306 4.92 7.20 17.56
N LEU A 307 5.65 7.25 18.68
CA LEU A 307 5.29 8.09 19.84
C LEU A 307 5.26 9.57 19.47
N ARG A 308 6.29 10.06 18.77
CA ARG A 308 6.36 11.45 18.29
C ARG A 308 5.32 11.75 17.22
N LEU A 309 5.10 10.84 16.28
CA LEU A 309 4.13 11.04 15.18
C LEU A 309 2.68 11.13 15.67
N LEU A 310 2.37 10.45 16.77
CA LEU A 310 1.06 10.39 17.40
C LEU A 310 1.02 11.13 18.76
N GLU A 311 1.92 12.09 18.96
CA GLU A 311 1.94 12.89 20.18
C GLU A 311 0.60 13.63 20.35
N GLY A 312 0.02 13.53 21.54
CA GLY A 312 -1.28 14.13 21.86
C GLY A 312 -2.51 13.36 21.33
N TYR A 313 -2.33 12.33 20.53
CA TYR A 313 -3.44 11.52 20.01
C TYR A 313 -4.13 10.73 21.12
N ARG A 314 -5.46 10.60 20.99
CA ARG A 314 -6.30 9.73 21.82
C ARG A 314 -7.29 9.02 20.93
N GLY A 315 -7.31 7.67 20.99
CA GLY A 315 -8.16 6.85 20.17
C GLY A 315 -7.53 5.51 19.83
N TYR A 316 -7.99 4.91 18.75
CA TYR A 316 -7.49 3.60 18.31
C TYR A 316 -6.39 3.73 17.26
N VAL A 317 -5.34 2.91 17.39
CA VAL A 317 -4.27 2.82 16.39
C VAL A 317 -4.23 1.42 15.79
N MET A 318 -4.50 1.32 14.50
CA MET A 318 -4.41 0.09 13.72
C MET A 318 -3.00 -0.07 13.15
N THR A 319 -2.32 -1.16 13.50
CA THR A 319 -0.96 -1.45 13.05
C THR A 319 -0.79 -2.93 12.71
N ASP A 320 0.37 -3.25 12.13
CA ASP A 320 0.88 -4.63 12.14
C ASP A 320 1.44 -5.01 13.53
N ASP A 321 2.13 -6.16 13.62
CA ASP A 321 2.75 -6.67 14.85
C ASP A 321 4.20 -6.17 15.06
N TYR A 322 4.60 -5.09 14.42
CA TYR A 322 5.94 -4.56 14.64
C TYR A 322 6.10 -4.05 16.08
N ALA A 323 7.18 -4.52 16.73
CA ALA A 323 7.43 -4.24 18.16
C ALA A 323 7.59 -2.73 18.48
N GLY A 324 8.01 -1.91 17.51
CA GLY A 324 8.14 -0.46 17.67
C GLY A 324 6.82 0.24 18.04
N TYR A 325 5.68 -0.35 17.69
CA TYR A 325 4.38 0.17 18.09
C TYR A 325 3.95 -0.20 19.52
N ASN A 326 4.67 -1.09 20.21
CA ASN A 326 4.26 -1.54 21.55
C ASN A 326 4.25 -0.40 22.57
N ALA A 327 5.14 0.59 22.43
CA ALA A 327 5.20 1.75 23.29
C ALA A 327 3.93 2.63 23.21
N LEU A 328 3.18 2.60 22.10
CA LEU A 328 1.91 3.32 21.97
C LEU A 328 0.85 2.78 22.94
N ALA A 329 0.82 1.46 23.20
CA ALA A 329 -0.13 0.87 24.13
C ALA A 329 0.09 1.29 25.60
N LEU A 330 1.24 1.89 25.90
CA LEU A 330 1.57 2.42 27.22
C LEU A 330 1.15 3.91 27.37
N GLN A 331 0.73 4.55 26.27
CA GLN A 331 0.28 5.94 26.30
C GLN A 331 -1.17 6.01 26.76
N PRO A 332 -1.50 6.89 27.73
CA PRO A 332 -2.87 7.06 28.19
C PRO A 332 -3.80 7.49 27.07
N GLY A 333 -4.88 6.74 26.87
CA GLY A 333 -5.91 7.05 25.87
C GLY A 333 -5.62 6.51 24.47
N ILE A 334 -4.55 5.75 24.27
CA ILE A 334 -4.28 5.02 23.01
C ILE A 334 -4.60 3.54 23.18
N GLU A 335 -5.47 3.03 22.32
CA GLU A 335 -5.83 1.61 22.23
C GLU A 335 -5.34 1.02 20.90
N ARG A 336 -4.64 -0.11 20.95
CA ARG A 336 -4.11 -0.75 19.74
C ARG A 336 -5.07 -1.79 19.18
N LEU A 337 -5.20 -1.76 17.85
CA LEU A 337 -5.83 -2.79 17.04
C LEU A 337 -4.73 -3.54 16.26
N ALA A 338 -4.97 -4.82 15.99
CA ALA A 338 -4.09 -5.62 15.14
C ALA A 338 -4.78 -6.01 13.83
N CYS A 339 -3.99 -6.22 12.80
CA CYS A 339 -4.47 -6.49 11.45
C CYS A 339 -4.80 -7.99 11.25
N MET A 340 -6.08 -8.31 11.04
CA MET A 340 -6.53 -9.67 10.74
C MET A 340 -6.01 -10.17 9.38
N ALA A 341 -5.74 -9.29 8.42
CA ALA A 341 -5.16 -9.66 7.13
C ALA A 341 -3.73 -10.24 7.29
N HIS A 342 -2.94 -9.72 8.22
CA HIS A 342 -1.62 -10.27 8.55
C HIS A 342 -1.73 -11.67 9.19
N ALA A 343 -2.66 -11.87 10.11
CA ALA A 343 -2.93 -13.20 10.67
C ALA A 343 -3.35 -14.18 9.56
N ARG A 344 -4.30 -13.78 8.70
CA ARG A 344 -4.74 -14.58 7.55
C ARG A 344 -3.59 -14.96 6.63
N ARG A 345 -2.70 -14.03 6.29
CA ARG A 345 -1.54 -14.27 5.40
C ARG A 345 -0.63 -15.38 5.95
N LYS A 346 -0.39 -15.41 7.27
CA LYS A 346 0.41 -16.47 7.90
C LYS A 346 -0.26 -17.85 7.78
N PHE A 347 -1.58 -17.94 7.89
CA PHE A 347 -2.30 -19.20 7.67
C PHE A 347 -2.34 -19.60 6.19
N VAL A 348 -2.39 -18.66 5.25
CA VAL A 348 -2.24 -18.95 3.81
C VAL A 348 -0.85 -19.51 3.53
N ASP A 349 0.21 -18.98 4.12
CA ASP A 349 1.56 -19.52 3.99
C ASP A 349 1.65 -20.94 4.60
N ALA A 350 1.00 -21.20 5.73
CA ALA A 350 0.92 -22.53 6.32
C ALA A 350 0.14 -23.52 5.44
N GLN A 351 -0.93 -23.06 4.77
CA GLN A 351 -1.69 -23.89 3.82
C GLN A 351 -0.85 -24.33 2.62
N LYS A 352 0.02 -23.45 2.07
CA LYS A 352 0.89 -23.77 0.92
C LYS A 352 1.86 -24.93 1.18
N VAL A 353 2.28 -25.12 2.44
CA VAL A 353 3.21 -26.18 2.81
C VAL A 353 2.53 -27.49 3.19
N GLN A 354 1.22 -27.48 3.41
CA GLN A 354 0.44 -28.69 3.71
C GLN A 354 0.48 -29.73 2.57
N PRO A 355 0.30 -31.02 2.88
CA PRO A 355 0.11 -32.07 1.87
C PRO A 355 -1.11 -31.78 1.00
N LYS A 356 -0.97 -31.90 -0.31
CA LYS A 356 -2.08 -31.68 -1.25
C LYS A 356 -3.21 -32.69 -1.02
N GLY A 357 -4.47 -32.21 -1.10
CA GLY A 357 -5.66 -33.07 -1.05
C GLY A 357 -6.17 -33.42 0.35
N LYS A 358 -5.57 -32.87 1.42
CA LYS A 358 -6.07 -33.05 2.78
C LYS A 358 -6.40 -31.69 3.39
N THR A 359 -7.59 -31.56 3.99
CA THR A 359 -7.96 -30.40 4.82
C THR A 359 -7.11 -30.42 6.07
N GLY A 360 -6.31 -29.38 6.26
CA GLY A 360 -5.44 -29.23 7.40
C GLY A 360 -5.94 -28.22 8.43
N ARG A 361 -5.18 -28.05 9.52
CA ARG A 361 -5.51 -27.09 10.58
C ARG A 361 -5.53 -25.64 10.06
N ALA A 362 -4.65 -25.29 9.11
CA ALA A 362 -4.65 -23.95 8.52
C ALA A 362 -5.94 -23.65 7.76
N ASP A 363 -6.52 -24.65 7.07
CA ASP A 363 -7.78 -24.49 6.32
C ASP A 363 -8.95 -24.18 7.28
N VAL A 364 -8.96 -24.79 8.46
CA VAL A 364 -9.99 -24.53 9.48
C VAL A 364 -9.93 -23.08 9.96
N ALA A 365 -8.75 -22.57 10.27
CA ALA A 365 -8.56 -21.16 10.67
C ALA A 365 -8.94 -20.21 9.54
N LEU A 366 -8.49 -20.49 8.31
CA LEU A 366 -8.81 -19.68 7.13
C LEU A 366 -10.31 -19.64 6.86
N ALA A 367 -11.03 -20.76 7.00
CA ALA A 367 -12.47 -20.79 6.83
C ALA A 367 -13.19 -19.88 7.83
N MET A 368 -12.79 -19.86 9.10
CA MET A 368 -13.34 -18.97 10.12
C MET A 368 -13.00 -17.51 9.86
N ILE A 369 -11.73 -17.19 9.54
CA ILE A 369 -11.32 -15.82 9.21
C ILE A 369 -12.05 -15.32 7.97
N ASN A 370 -12.21 -16.14 6.93
CA ASN A 370 -12.95 -15.75 5.72
C ASN A 370 -14.45 -15.48 6.01
N LYS A 371 -15.06 -16.20 6.98
CA LYS A 371 -16.42 -15.89 7.42
C LYS A 371 -16.50 -14.51 8.08
N LEU A 372 -15.52 -14.14 8.91
CA LEU A 372 -15.46 -12.78 9.49
C LEU A 372 -15.39 -11.71 8.40
N TYR A 373 -14.54 -11.89 7.39
CA TYR A 373 -14.50 -10.97 6.24
C TYR A 373 -15.80 -10.97 5.41
N GLY A 374 -16.51 -12.11 5.34
CA GLY A 374 -17.84 -12.18 4.73
C GLY A 374 -18.83 -11.27 5.43
N ILE A 375 -18.87 -11.34 6.77
CA ILE A 375 -19.73 -10.50 7.60
C ILE A 375 -19.40 -9.02 7.42
N GLU A 376 -18.12 -8.64 7.43
CA GLU A 376 -17.70 -7.26 7.21
C GLU A 376 -18.14 -6.72 5.84
N ARG A 377 -18.13 -7.56 4.79
CA ARG A 377 -18.67 -7.17 3.47
C ARG A 377 -20.17 -6.92 3.50
N ASP A 378 -20.92 -7.79 4.17
CA ASP A 378 -22.38 -7.62 4.31
C ASP A 378 -22.73 -6.35 5.08
N LEU A 379 -21.89 -5.98 6.05
CA LEU A 379 -22.09 -4.83 6.93
C LEU A 379 -21.42 -3.54 6.41
N LYS A 380 -20.92 -3.51 5.16
CA LYS A 380 -20.15 -2.38 4.64
C LYS A 380 -20.96 -1.09 4.52
N GLU A 381 -22.20 -1.19 4.06
CA GLU A 381 -23.05 -0.04 3.72
C GLU A 381 -24.04 0.34 4.85
N VAL A 382 -23.94 -0.28 6.02
CA VAL A 382 -24.81 0.03 7.17
C VAL A 382 -24.15 1.03 8.13
N SER A 383 -24.95 1.64 9.03
CA SER A 383 -24.43 2.56 10.05
C SER A 383 -23.48 1.85 11.04
N ASP A 384 -22.68 2.61 11.76
CA ASP A 384 -21.77 2.06 12.77
C ASP A 384 -22.53 1.31 13.88
N GLU A 385 -23.72 1.79 14.27
CA GLU A 385 -24.57 1.11 15.25
C GLU A 385 -25.06 -0.25 14.72
N GLN A 386 -25.56 -0.29 13.50
CA GLN A 386 -26.00 -1.53 12.86
C GLN A 386 -24.83 -2.49 12.64
N ARG A 387 -23.65 -1.97 12.29
CA ARG A 387 -22.43 -2.76 12.17
C ARG A 387 -21.99 -3.34 13.51
N PHE A 388 -22.07 -2.57 14.58
CA PHE A 388 -21.80 -3.07 15.93
C PHE A 388 -22.75 -4.23 16.29
N ILE A 389 -24.06 -4.05 16.12
CA ILE A 389 -25.06 -5.10 16.39
C ILE A 389 -24.79 -6.35 15.55
N GLY A 390 -24.58 -6.19 14.24
CA GLY A 390 -24.29 -7.30 13.34
C GLY A 390 -23.00 -8.06 13.70
N ARG A 391 -21.99 -7.38 14.23
CA ARG A 391 -20.76 -7.99 14.76
C ARG A 391 -21.01 -8.78 16.04
N GLN A 392 -21.82 -8.25 16.96
CA GLN A 392 -22.17 -8.98 18.19
C GLN A 392 -22.93 -10.27 17.87
N GLU A 393 -23.88 -10.22 16.94
CA GLU A 393 -24.71 -11.37 16.58
C GLU A 393 -23.96 -12.41 15.73
N ARG A 394 -23.12 -11.96 14.78
CA ARG A 394 -22.56 -12.82 13.73
C ARG A 394 -21.06 -13.06 13.88
N SER A 395 -20.26 -12.04 14.22
CA SER A 395 -18.79 -12.14 14.30
C SER A 395 -18.33 -12.71 15.63
N LEU A 396 -18.91 -12.29 16.74
CA LEU A 396 -18.53 -12.72 18.09
C LEU A 396 -18.61 -14.25 18.29
N PRO A 397 -19.67 -14.95 17.82
CA PRO A 397 -19.71 -16.41 17.88
C PRO A 397 -18.58 -17.10 17.08
N ILE A 398 -18.20 -16.54 15.93
CA ILE A 398 -17.11 -17.08 15.11
C ILE A 398 -15.75 -16.83 15.78
N LEU A 399 -15.55 -15.66 16.38
CA LEU A 399 -14.37 -15.37 17.20
C LEU A 399 -14.25 -16.34 18.37
N GLY A 400 -15.34 -16.67 19.07
CA GLY A 400 -15.36 -17.67 20.12
C GLY A 400 -14.96 -19.07 19.63
N GLN A 401 -15.44 -19.48 18.45
CA GLN A 401 -15.02 -20.74 17.81
C GLN A 401 -13.54 -20.72 17.43
N LEU A 402 -13.05 -19.62 16.85
CA LEU A 402 -11.65 -19.45 16.46
C LEU A 402 -10.73 -19.47 17.70
N LYS A 403 -11.16 -18.82 18.80
CA LYS A 403 -10.44 -18.84 20.07
C LYS A 403 -10.34 -20.25 20.65
N SER A 404 -11.46 -20.97 20.69
CA SER A 404 -11.49 -22.36 21.18
C SER A 404 -10.60 -23.28 20.33
N TRP A 405 -10.59 -23.09 19.02
CA TRP A 405 -9.70 -23.80 18.10
C TRP A 405 -8.23 -23.43 18.35
N LEU A 406 -7.93 -22.14 18.54
CA LEU A 406 -6.60 -21.62 18.82
C LEU A 406 -6.01 -22.25 20.09
N ASP A 407 -6.76 -22.23 21.19
CA ASP A 407 -6.33 -22.75 22.48
C ASP A 407 -6.02 -24.26 22.41
N LYS A 408 -6.85 -25.03 21.70
CA LYS A 408 -6.61 -26.46 21.46
C LYS A 408 -5.38 -26.71 20.56
N THR A 409 -5.16 -25.85 19.57
CA THR A 409 -4.12 -26.05 18.55
C THR A 409 -2.75 -25.59 19.06
N TYR A 410 -2.72 -24.58 19.93
CA TYR A 410 -1.51 -23.93 20.41
C TYR A 410 -0.48 -24.91 21.01
N SER A 411 -0.93 -25.84 21.85
CA SER A 411 -0.08 -26.86 22.48
C SER A 411 0.29 -28.03 21.56
N GLN A 412 -0.34 -28.13 20.38
CA GLN A 412 -0.22 -29.27 19.48
C GLN A 412 0.63 -28.99 18.24
N VAL A 413 1.20 -27.81 18.13
CA VAL A 413 2.00 -27.39 16.98
C VAL A 413 3.41 -27.04 17.42
N THR A 414 4.38 -27.42 16.61
CA THR A 414 5.78 -27.03 16.82
C THR A 414 5.92 -25.52 16.55
N PRO A 415 6.42 -24.72 17.51
CA PRO A 415 6.51 -23.26 17.37
C PRO A 415 7.27 -22.78 16.12
N GLN A 416 8.26 -23.54 15.67
CA GLN A 416 9.13 -23.22 14.53
C GLN A 416 8.50 -23.56 13.18
N SER A 417 7.51 -24.47 13.14
CA SER A 417 6.79 -24.80 11.91
C SER A 417 6.02 -23.58 11.36
N VAL A 418 5.71 -23.62 10.06
CA VAL A 418 4.97 -22.50 9.43
C VAL A 418 3.58 -22.34 10.06
N LEU A 419 2.91 -23.45 10.38
CA LEU A 419 1.63 -23.43 11.10
C LEU A 419 1.81 -22.90 12.54
N GLY A 420 2.85 -23.35 13.26
CA GLY A 420 3.15 -22.88 14.62
C GLY A 420 3.36 -21.37 14.66
N LYS A 421 4.14 -20.81 13.74
CA LYS A 421 4.31 -19.35 13.60
C LYS A 421 3.00 -18.61 13.37
N ALA A 422 2.06 -19.17 12.59
CA ALA A 422 0.73 -18.60 12.37
C ALA A 422 -0.12 -18.64 13.64
N VAL A 423 -0.13 -19.77 14.34
CA VAL A 423 -0.87 -19.98 15.60
C VAL A 423 -0.34 -19.07 16.71
N HIS A 424 0.98 -18.99 16.89
CA HIS A 424 1.60 -18.08 17.86
C HIS A 424 1.33 -16.61 17.55
N TYR A 425 1.38 -16.20 16.28
CA TYR A 425 1.02 -14.85 15.88
C TYR A 425 -0.43 -14.51 16.25
N LEU A 426 -1.37 -15.42 15.95
CA LEU A 426 -2.78 -15.24 16.28
C LEU A 426 -2.98 -15.16 17.81
N ALA A 427 -2.30 -16.02 18.58
CA ALA A 427 -2.38 -16.03 20.04
C ALA A 427 -1.84 -14.75 20.68
N ASN A 428 -0.65 -14.31 20.25
CA ASN A 428 0.01 -13.13 20.80
C ASN A 428 -0.75 -11.81 20.51
N ASN A 429 -1.54 -11.79 19.44
CA ASN A 429 -2.30 -10.63 19.02
C ASN A 429 -3.80 -10.74 19.29
N TRP A 430 -4.27 -11.82 19.96
CA TRP A 430 -5.68 -12.12 20.07
C TRP A 430 -6.51 -10.95 20.61
N SER A 431 -6.14 -10.39 21.74
CA SER A 431 -6.86 -9.28 22.39
C SER A 431 -6.98 -8.03 21.53
N ARG A 432 -5.99 -7.80 20.65
CA ARG A 432 -6.00 -6.67 19.71
C ARG A 432 -6.77 -6.99 18.42
N LEU A 433 -6.79 -8.28 18.03
CA LEU A 433 -7.51 -8.76 16.84
C LEU A 433 -9.02 -8.84 17.06
N GLU A 434 -9.47 -9.22 18.26
CA GLU A 434 -10.90 -9.31 18.58
C GLU A 434 -11.53 -7.94 18.85
N ARG A 435 -10.74 -6.92 19.20
CA ARG A 435 -11.21 -5.59 19.60
C ARG A 435 -12.05 -4.87 18.53
N TYR A 436 -11.93 -5.21 17.24
CA TYR A 436 -12.71 -4.57 16.18
C TYR A 436 -14.23 -4.72 16.35
N VAL A 437 -14.69 -5.69 17.13
CA VAL A 437 -16.12 -5.87 17.41
C VAL A 437 -16.63 -4.97 18.55
N GLU A 438 -15.75 -4.25 19.26
CA GLU A 438 -16.11 -3.35 20.37
C GLU A 438 -16.93 -2.13 19.89
N ALA A 439 -16.75 -1.71 18.62
CA ALA A 439 -17.52 -0.63 18.02
C ALA A 439 -17.63 -0.78 16.49
N GLY A 440 -18.67 -0.18 15.90
CA GLY A 440 -18.94 -0.30 14.47
C GLY A 440 -17.90 0.37 13.58
N HIS A 441 -17.31 1.47 14.01
CA HIS A 441 -16.31 2.22 13.26
C HIS A 441 -14.90 1.59 13.26
N LEU A 442 -14.64 0.59 14.12
CA LEU A 442 -13.31 -0.03 14.21
C LEU A 442 -13.06 -0.94 13.00
N PRO A 443 -11.89 -0.84 12.36
CA PRO A 443 -11.54 -1.68 11.22
C PRO A 443 -11.05 -3.07 11.65
N ILE A 444 -11.31 -4.09 10.83
CA ILE A 444 -10.80 -5.46 11.04
C ILE A 444 -9.33 -5.62 10.58
N ASP A 445 -8.85 -4.73 9.69
CA ASP A 445 -7.49 -4.82 9.13
C ASP A 445 -6.88 -3.45 8.81
N ASN A 446 -5.58 -3.47 8.47
CA ASN A 446 -4.78 -2.28 8.16
C ASN A 446 -4.72 -1.96 6.66
N ASN A 447 -5.65 -2.45 5.86
CA ASN A 447 -5.62 -2.27 4.40
C ASN A 447 -5.65 -0.80 3.97
N LEU A 448 -6.14 0.12 4.80
CA LEU A 448 -6.11 1.56 4.52
C LEU A 448 -4.66 2.07 4.42
N ALA A 449 -3.83 1.83 5.44
CA ALA A 449 -2.42 2.22 5.41
C ALA A 449 -1.63 1.44 4.35
N GLU A 450 -1.90 0.13 4.18
CA GLU A 450 -1.25 -0.67 3.14
C GLU A 450 -1.54 -0.15 1.72
N ARG A 451 -2.75 0.33 1.45
CA ARG A 451 -3.09 0.97 0.18
C ARG A 451 -2.43 2.35 0.04
N ALA A 452 -2.44 3.13 1.12
CA ALA A 452 -1.86 4.47 1.12
C ALA A 452 -0.35 4.46 0.87
N ILE A 453 0.39 3.47 1.39
CA ILE A 453 1.85 3.38 1.22
C ILE A 453 2.28 2.83 -0.15
N LYS A 454 1.39 2.11 -0.86
CA LYS A 454 1.71 1.47 -2.15
C LYS A 454 2.26 2.42 -3.22
N PRO A 455 1.68 3.61 -3.47
CA PRO A 455 2.21 4.55 -4.47
C PRO A 455 3.67 4.91 -4.22
N PHE A 456 4.06 5.15 -2.97
CA PHE A 456 5.45 5.36 -2.59
C PHE A 456 6.34 4.15 -2.90
N VAL A 457 5.90 2.94 -2.53
CA VAL A 457 6.64 1.69 -2.76
C VAL A 457 6.84 1.43 -4.25
N ILE A 458 5.83 1.72 -5.09
CA ILE A 458 5.91 1.60 -6.55
C ILE A 458 6.87 2.65 -7.11
N GLY A 459 6.69 3.92 -6.75
CA GLY A 459 7.55 5.01 -7.19
C GLY A 459 9.02 4.76 -6.82
N ARG A 460 9.28 4.25 -5.61
CA ARG A 460 10.63 3.87 -5.17
C ARG A 460 11.30 2.85 -6.10
N LYS A 461 10.57 1.91 -6.67
CA LYS A 461 11.13 0.96 -7.64
C LYS A 461 11.61 1.65 -8.93
N ALA A 462 11.04 2.80 -9.28
CA ALA A 462 11.44 3.57 -10.46
C ALA A 462 12.63 4.50 -10.19
N TRP A 463 12.70 5.15 -9.01
CA TRP A 463 13.77 6.11 -8.68
C TRP A 463 14.81 5.58 -7.68
N LEU A 464 14.63 4.42 -7.06
CA LEU A 464 15.51 3.61 -6.20
C LEU A 464 15.83 4.25 -4.85
N PHE A 465 16.34 5.48 -4.80
CA PHE A 465 16.82 6.18 -3.61
C PHE A 465 16.52 7.68 -3.69
N SER A 466 16.61 8.38 -2.56
CA SER A 466 16.69 9.84 -2.48
C SER A 466 18.16 10.26 -2.34
N ASP A 467 18.57 11.34 -3.02
CA ASP A 467 19.96 11.81 -2.92
C ASP A 467 20.25 12.47 -1.57
N THR A 468 19.28 13.24 -1.04
CA THR A 468 19.43 14.02 0.19
C THR A 468 18.24 13.84 1.14
N VAL A 469 18.46 14.18 2.41
CA VAL A 469 17.42 14.26 3.45
C VAL A 469 16.29 15.21 3.04
N ASN A 470 16.64 16.39 2.48
CA ASN A 470 15.62 17.34 2.01
C ASN A 470 14.78 16.77 0.87
N GLY A 471 15.37 15.98 -0.03
CA GLY A 471 14.64 15.28 -1.09
C GLY A 471 13.70 14.20 -0.55
N ALA A 472 14.13 13.45 0.46
CA ALA A 472 13.29 12.45 1.13
C ALA A 472 12.13 13.10 1.89
N SER A 473 12.41 14.18 2.63
CA SER A 473 11.40 14.97 3.37
C SER A 473 10.40 15.64 2.40
N ALA A 474 10.88 16.20 1.28
CA ALA A 474 10.01 16.74 0.24
C ALA A 474 9.10 15.66 -0.36
N SER A 475 9.65 14.46 -0.59
CA SER A 475 8.84 13.34 -1.08
C SER A 475 7.76 12.95 -0.09
N ALA A 476 8.04 12.87 1.22
CA ALA A 476 7.04 12.60 2.25
C ALA A 476 5.90 13.65 2.20
N LYS A 477 6.25 14.93 2.20
CA LYS A 477 5.28 16.03 2.17
C LYS A 477 4.40 16.00 0.92
N ILE A 478 4.98 15.77 -0.26
CA ILE A 478 4.22 15.80 -1.52
C ILE A 478 3.37 14.54 -1.67
N TYR A 479 3.86 13.34 -1.27
CA TYR A 479 3.01 12.15 -1.21
C TYR A 479 1.83 12.36 -0.25
N SER A 480 2.02 13.02 0.90
CA SER A 480 0.93 13.37 1.81
C SER A 480 -0.17 14.17 1.10
N LEU A 481 0.21 15.21 0.38
CA LEU A 481 -0.71 16.08 -0.35
C LEU A 481 -1.44 15.34 -1.46
N VAL A 482 -0.68 14.63 -2.31
CA VAL A 482 -1.23 13.93 -3.48
C VAL A 482 -2.16 12.80 -3.06
N GLU A 483 -1.75 11.97 -2.10
CA GLU A 483 -2.58 10.86 -1.66
C GLU A 483 -3.81 11.35 -0.89
N THR A 484 -3.69 12.41 -0.08
CA THR A 484 -4.86 13.04 0.55
C THR A 484 -5.82 13.63 -0.50
N ALA A 485 -5.32 14.28 -1.55
CA ALA A 485 -6.16 14.78 -2.63
C ALA A 485 -6.93 13.64 -3.33
N LYS A 486 -6.24 12.56 -3.68
CA LYS A 486 -6.83 11.38 -4.35
C LYS A 486 -7.93 10.70 -3.52
N VAL A 487 -7.70 10.49 -2.23
CA VAL A 487 -8.71 9.83 -1.37
C VAL A 487 -9.93 10.70 -1.12
N ASN A 488 -9.83 12.02 -1.34
CA ASN A 488 -10.95 12.97 -1.31
C ASN A 488 -11.52 13.27 -2.71
N GLY A 489 -11.21 12.44 -3.71
CA GLY A 489 -11.80 12.55 -5.05
C GLY A 489 -11.27 13.69 -5.91
N GLN A 490 -10.19 14.35 -5.50
CA GLN A 490 -9.56 15.40 -6.30
C GLN A 490 -8.67 14.80 -7.39
N GLU A 491 -8.70 15.41 -8.59
CA GLU A 491 -7.70 15.11 -9.60
C GLU A 491 -6.39 15.83 -9.22
N PRO A 492 -5.25 15.10 -9.04
CA PRO A 492 -4.05 15.64 -8.41
C PRO A 492 -3.45 16.86 -9.12
N TYR A 493 -3.37 16.85 -10.45
CA TYR A 493 -2.82 17.99 -11.21
C TYR A 493 -3.68 19.25 -11.05
N THR A 494 -4.98 19.09 -11.19
CA THR A 494 -5.95 20.18 -11.09
C THR A 494 -5.93 20.80 -9.71
N TRP A 495 -5.95 19.96 -8.67
CA TRP A 495 -5.89 20.42 -7.29
C TRP A 495 -4.56 21.08 -6.96
N LEU A 496 -3.41 20.46 -7.30
CA LEU A 496 -2.09 21.04 -7.08
C LEU A 496 -1.93 22.39 -7.79
N ARG A 497 -2.40 22.50 -9.03
CA ARG A 497 -2.37 23.76 -9.76
C ARG A 497 -3.19 24.83 -9.05
N HIS A 498 -4.40 24.52 -8.62
CA HIS A 498 -5.25 25.40 -7.84
C HIS A 498 -4.57 25.89 -6.56
N VAL A 499 -3.94 24.97 -5.81
CA VAL A 499 -3.17 25.32 -4.60
C VAL A 499 -1.99 26.22 -4.94
N LEU A 500 -1.18 25.86 -5.94
CA LEU A 500 0.03 26.61 -6.34
C LEU A 500 -0.28 28.03 -6.85
N GLU A 501 -1.47 28.25 -7.43
CA GLU A 501 -1.94 29.57 -7.89
C GLU A 501 -2.39 30.46 -6.71
N ARG A 502 -2.94 29.89 -5.63
CA ARG A 502 -3.55 30.62 -4.52
C ARG A 502 -2.66 30.71 -3.28
N LEU A 503 -1.82 29.73 -3.05
CA LEU A 503 -0.94 29.65 -1.88
C LEU A 503 -0.08 30.91 -1.67
N PRO A 504 0.47 31.59 -2.72
CA PRO A 504 1.23 32.82 -2.53
C PRO A 504 0.44 33.99 -1.96
N TYR A 505 -0.89 33.91 -1.96
CA TYR A 505 -1.79 34.94 -1.43
C TYR A 505 -2.40 34.56 -0.07
N ALA A 506 -2.23 33.30 0.37
CA ALA A 506 -2.76 32.84 1.64
C ALA A 506 -2.01 33.50 2.80
N SER A 507 -2.75 34.17 3.69
CA SER A 507 -2.21 34.92 4.82
C SER A 507 -2.86 34.58 6.16
N SER A 508 -3.99 33.88 6.14
CA SER A 508 -4.75 33.48 7.32
C SER A 508 -4.97 31.95 7.35
N VAL A 509 -5.30 31.41 8.52
CA VAL A 509 -5.67 29.98 8.67
C VAL A 509 -6.84 29.64 7.74
N ALA A 510 -7.83 30.51 7.64
CA ALA A 510 -9.00 30.31 6.78
C ALA A 510 -8.62 30.18 5.29
N ASP A 511 -7.60 30.95 4.84
CA ASP A 511 -7.11 30.85 3.45
C ASP A 511 -6.48 29.47 3.20
N TYR A 512 -5.69 28.94 4.15
CA TYR A 512 -5.10 27.62 4.03
C TYR A 512 -6.16 26.50 4.14
N GLU A 513 -7.14 26.64 5.03
CA GLU A 513 -8.25 25.69 5.16
C GLU A 513 -9.06 25.59 3.86
N ALA A 514 -9.29 26.72 3.16
CA ALA A 514 -9.98 26.75 1.89
C ALA A 514 -9.25 25.99 0.76
N LEU A 515 -7.95 25.76 0.91
CA LEU A 515 -7.13 25.00 -0.05
C LEU A 515 -7.08 23.49 0.23
N LEU A 516 -7.63 23.04 1.37
CA LEU A 516 -7.66 21.62 1.69
C LEU A 516 -8.55 20.83 0.70
N PRO A 517 -8.19 19.57 0.35
CA PRO A 517 -8.87 18.83 -0.71
C PRO A 517 -10.39 18.68 -0.53
N TRP A 518 -10.87 18.63 0.69
CA TRP A 518 -12.31 18.49 1.02
C TRP A 518 -13.06 19.82 1.08
N ASN A 519 -12.37 20.95 1.05
CA ASN A 519 -12.98 22.28 1.11
C ASN A 519 -12.99 23.02 -0.23
N CYS A 520 -12.27 22.51 -1.24
CA CYS A 520 -12.20 23.17 -2.54
C CYS A 520 -12.73 22.28 -3.66
N SER A 521 -13.30 22.94 -4.69
CA SER A 521 -13.75 22.32 -5.94
C SER A 521 -13.06 23.05 -7.09
N PRO A 522 -11.81 22.71 -7.41
CA PRO A 522 -11.07 23.38 -8.46
C PRO A 522 -11.69 23.11 -9.83
N GLU A 523 -11.82 24.15 -10.66
CA GLU A 523 -12.24 23.98 -12.04
C GLU A 523 -11.17 23.24 -12.84
N MET A 524 -11.60 22.28 -13.65
CA MET A 524 -10.70 21.60 -14.58
C MET A 524 -10.09 22.63 -15.55
N PRO A 525 -8.76 22.66 -15.71
CA PRO A 525 -8.14 23.54 -16.70
C PRO A 525 -8.57 23.10 -18.11
N ARG A 526 -9.15 24.03 -18.85
CA ARG A 526 -9.55 23.84 -20.26
C ARG A 526 -8.36 23.96 -21.21
#